data_d4aa92aab2e93ad42e933054c945400a
#
_entry.id   d4aa92aab2e93ad42e933054c945400a
#
_cell.length_a   1.000
_cell.length_b   1.000
_cell.length_c   1.000
_cell.angle_alpha   90.00
_cell.angle_beta   90.00
_cell.angle_gamma   90.00
#
_symmetry.space_group_name_H-M   'P 1'
#
loop_
_entity.id
_entity.type
_entity.pdbx_description
1 polymer ?
#
loop_
_entity_poly.entity_id
_entity_poly.type
_entity_poly.pdbx_seq_one_letter_code
_entity_poly.pdbx_strand_id
1 'polypeptide(L)'
;YGLVGSEMCIRDRSKNLTLASLFAGLFMFMNPMGSEACTRAVYLGPDDMVVTGRTMDWKEDPQSNLYLFPRGVQRRGAISDNTIQWTSKYGSVVTAGYDIGTCDGMNEKGLVANLLFLTESSYFRPDDNRPVMGLSIWTQYVLDNFATVDEAVAELSKEVFRIDDPDLPNGAKSTLHLSISDASGNSAIFEYLNGNLVIHEGRECQVMTNSPTYDKQLTLNDYWQQIGGLVMLPGTNRASDRFVRASFYCLLYTSDAA
;
A
#
# COMPACT_ATOMS: atom_id res chain seq x y z
N TYR A 1 -47.80 30.62 -44.49
CA TYR A 1 -46.79 29.58 -44.19
C TYR A 1 -45.93 30.03 -43.02
N GLY A 2 -46.03 29.32 -41.92
CA GLY A 2 -45.07 29.45 -40.87
C GLY A 2 -45.68 29.74 -39.51
N LEU A 3 -45.99 28.70 -38.71
CA LEU A 3 -46.15 28.73 -37.25
C LEU A 3 -46.26 27.31 -36.63
N VAL A 4 -45.71 26.28 -37.30
CA VAL A 4 -45.77 24.90 -36.79
C VAL A 4 -44.39 24.41 -36.30
N GLY A 5 -43.30 25.18 -36.53
CA GLY A 5 -41.93 24.76 -36.18
C GLY A 5 -41.43 25.15 -34.78
N SER A 6 -42.06 26.16 -34.14
CA SER A 6 -41.52 26.71 -32.88
C SER A 6 -42.00 25.98 -31.62
N GLU A 7 -43.20 25.44 -31.62
CA GLU A 7 -43.72 24.73 -30.42
C GLU A 7 -43.12 23.33 -30.23
N MET A 8 -42.74 22.65 -31.31
CA MET A 8 -42.10 21.32 -31.21
C MET A 8 -40.67 21.39 -30.69
N CYS A 9 -39.94 22.46 -31.03
CA CYS A 9 -38.57 22.67 -30.52
C CYS A 9 -38.52 23.04 -29.03
N ILE A 10 -39.53 23.77 -28.52
CA ILE A 10 -39.58 24.20 -27.13
C ILE A 10 -39.94 23.02 -26.21
N ARG A 11 -40.81 22.10 -26.69
CA ARG A 11 -41.23 20.93 -25.92
C ARG A 11 -40.16 19.87 -25.81
N ASP A 12 -39.32 19.69 -26.81
CA ASP A 12 -38.16 18.80 -26.76
C ASP A 12 -37.03 19.36 -25.89
N ARG A 13 -36.83 20.69 -25.91
CA ARG A 13 -35.81 21.33 -25.07
C ARG A 13 -36.10 21.21 -23.58
N SER A 14 -37.39 21.30 -23.18
CA SER A 14 -37.77 21.16 -21.77
C SER A 14 -37.61 19.72 -21.26
N LYS A 15 -37.93 18.73 -22.11
CA LYS A 15 -37.74 17.30 -21.75
C LYS A 15 -36.25 16.92 -21.62
N ASN A 16 -35.41 17.44 -22.51
CA ASN A 16 -33.97 17.19 -22.46
C ASN A 16 -33.31 17.89 -21.27
N LEU A 17 -33.79 19.10 -20.89
CA LEU A 17 -33.30 19.78 -19.68
C LEU A 17 -33.72 19.04 -18.40
N THR A 18 -34.91 18.45 -18.35
CA THR A 18 -35.37 17.68 -17.19
C THR A 18 -34.61 16.34 -17.07
N LEU A 19 -34.32 15.68 -18.18
CA LEU A 19 -33.52 14.46 -18.20
C LEU A 19 -32.06 14.75 -17.82
N ALA A 20 -31.50 15.82 -18.35
CA ALA A 20 -30.13 16.25 -18.00
C ALA A 20 -30.01 16.65 -16.53
N SER A 21 -31.05 17.30 -15.97
CA SER A 21 -31.06 17.65 -14.54
C SER A 21 -31.26 16.44 -13.64
N LEU A 22 -32.01 15.42 -14.06
CA LEU A 22 -32.14 14.14 -13.34
C LEU A 22 -30.84 13.34 -13.38
N PHE A 23 -30.13 13.31 -14.52
CA PHE A 23 -28.79 12.66 -14.62
C PHE A 23 -27.75 13.42 -13.82
N ALA A 24 -27.73 14.76 -13.87
CA ALA A 24 -26.81 15.56 -13.05
C ALA A 24 -27.11 15.42 -11.55
N GLY A 25 -28.39 15.33 -11.15
CA GLY A 25 -28.80 15.06 -9.78
C GLY A 25 -28.40 13.66 -9.31
N LEU A 26 -28.49 12.65 -10.17
CA LEU A 26 -28.09 11.28 -9.84
C LEU A 26 -26.56 11.15 -9.68
N PHE A 27 -25.78 11.91 -10.46
CA PHE A 27 -24.32 11.98 -10.30
C PHE A 27 -23.89 12.72 -9.02
N MET A 28 -24.67 13.67 -8.50
CA MET A 28 -24.37 14.35 -7.24
C MET A 28 -24.63 13.49 -5.99
N PHE A 29 -25.41 12.40 -6.12
CA PHE A 29 -25.64 11.45 -5.02
C PHE A 29 -24.73 10.21 -5.07
N MET A 30 -23.91 10.07 -6.09
CA MET A 30 -22.78 9.16 -6.03
C MET A 30 -21.70 9.84 -5.17
N ASN A 31 -21.81 9.70 -3.85
CA ASN A 31 -20.67 9.96 -2.97
C ASN A 31 -19.47 9.26 -3.61
N PRO A 32 -18.35 9.94 -3.88
CA PRO A 32 -17.13 9.23 -4.18
C PRO A 32 -16.90 8.33 -2.97
N MET A 33 -17.08 7.03 -3.14
CA MET A 33 -16.61 6.06 -2.16
C MET A 33 -15.15 6.43 -1.97
N GLY A 34 -14.80 6.93 -0.79
CA GLY A 34 -13.45 7.31 -0.45
C GLY A 34 -12.54 6.14 -0.83
N SER A 35 -11.80 6.31 -1.88
CA SER A 35 -10.87 5.29 -2.34
C SER A 35 -9.72 5.29 -1.35
N GLU A 36 -9.68 4.32 -0.45
CA GLU A 36 -8.47 4.03 0.31
C GLU A 36 -7.41 3.63 -0.69
N ALA A 37 -6.54 4.57 -1.03
CA ALA A 37 -5.63 4.45 -2.15
C ALA A 37 -4.21 4.74 -1.69
N CYS A 38 -3.37 3.72 -1.64
CA CYS A 38 -1.95 3.84 -1.37
C CYS A 38 -1.16 3.31 -2.56
N THR A 39 -0.01 3.91 -2.82
CA THR A 39 0.95 3.41 -3.81
C THR A 39 2.34 3.57 -3.25
N ARG A 40 3.11 2.50 -3.25
CA ARG A 40 4.54 2.51 -2.98
C ARG A 40 5.26 2.17 -4.28
N ALA A 41 6.32 2.90 -4.60
CA ALA A 41 7.17 2.65 -5.75
C ALA A 41 8.64 2.82 -5.36
N VAL A 42 9.52 1.95 -5.86
CA VAL A 42 10.97 2.06 -5.74
C VAL A 42 11.51 2.48 -7.11
N TYR A 43 12.14 3.62 -7.15
CA TYR A 43 12.88 4.08 -8.32
C TYR A 43 14.33 3.63 -8.22
N LEU A 44 14.81 2.94 -9.24
CA LEU A 44 16.19 2.51 -9.40
C LEU A 44 16.84 3.42 -10.43
N GLY A 45 17.54 4.44 -9.95
CA GLY A 45 18.16 5.47 -10.79
C GLY A 45 19.59 5.15 -11.18
N PRO A 46 20.25 6.04 -11.94
CA PRO A 46 21.68 5.95 -12.25
C PRO A 46 22.52 6.06 -10.99
N ASP A 47 23.78 5.60 -11.08
CA ASP A 47 24.78 5.68 -10.00
C ASP A 47 24.31 4.99 -8.69
N ASP A 48 23.65 3.84 -8.82
CA ASP A 48 23.10 3.06 -7.71
C ASP A 48 22.10 3.84 -6.82
N MET A 49 21.49 4.87 -7.37
CA MET A 49 20.46 5.64 -6.65
C MET A 49 19.21 4.79 -6.45
N VAL A 50 18.79 4.64 -5.20
CA VAL A 50 17.53 3.98 -4.83
C VAL A 50 16.66 4.98 -4.09
N VAL A 51 15.45 5.25 -4.60
CA VAL A 51 14.48 6.14 -3.96
C VAL A 51 13.15 5.41 -3.80
N THR A 52 12.67 5.30 -2.57
CA THR A 52 11.34 4.77 -2.29
C THR A 52 10.38 5.93 -2.03
N GLY A 53 9.33 6.01 -2.86
CA GLY A 53 8.22 6.94 -2.70
C GLY A 53 6.94 6.23 -2.29
N ARG A 54 6.12 6.90 -1.45
CA ARG A 54 4.84 6.35 -1.02
C ARG A 54 3.78 7.45 -0.92
N THR A 55 2.57 7.20 -1.46
CA THR A 55 1.38 8.01 -1.25
C THR A 55 0.41 7.29 -0.31
N MET A 56 -0.22 8.05 0.58
CA MET A 56 -1.27 7.57 1.47
C MET A 56 -2.53 8.39 1.21
N ASP A 57 -3.53 7.75 0.61
CA ASP A 57 -4.85 8.35 0.43
C ASP A 57 -5.82 7.64 1.40
N TRP A 58 -6.11 8.31 2.49
CA TRP A 58 -6.98 7.82 3.54
C TRP A 58 -8.22 8.70 3.66
N LYS A 59 -9.34 8.15 4.09
CA LYS A 59 -10.63 8.87 4.14
C LYS A 59 -10.68 10.00 5.17
N GLU A 60 -9.74 10.01 6.10
CA GLU A 60 -9.61 11.00 7.17
C GLU A 60 -8.14 11.32 7.42
N ASP A 61 -7.86 12.43 8.08
CA ASP A 61 -6.50 12.78 8.48
C ASP A 61 -6.00 11.80 9.57
N PRO A 62 -4.99 10.97 9.29
CA PRO A 62 -4.42 10.04 10.26
C PRO A 62 -3.52 10.75 11.29
N GLN A 63 -3.45 12.08 11.30
CA GLN A 63 -2.65 12.90 12.19
C GLN A 63 -1.18 12.43 12.25
N SER A 64 -0.60 12.21 11.09
CA SER A 64 0.74 11.63 10.97
C SER A 64 1.80 12.59 11.51
N ASN A 65 2.64 12.08 12.42
CA ASN A 65 3.81 12.75 12.94
C ASN A 65 5.08 12.02 12.49
N LEU A 66 6.19 12.77 12.44
CA LEU A 66 7.51 12.24 12.14
C LEU A 66 8.26 12.02 13.45
N TYR A 67 8.77 10.79 13.65
CA TYR A 67 9.54 10.41 14.81
C TYR A 67 10.96 9.99 14.43
N LEU A 68 11.92 10.39 15.27
CA LEU A 68 13.29 9.94 15.21
C LEU A 68 13.56 9.01 16.38
N PHE A 69 13.85 7.75 16.12
CA PHE A 69 14.20 6.77 17.13
C PHE A 69 15.70 6.44 17.09
N PRO A 70 16.39 6.55 18.26
CA PRO A 70 17.80 6.16 18.36
C PRO A 70 17.96 4.63 18.43
N ARG A 71 19.21 4.16 18.29
CA ARG A 71 19.59 2.80 18.66
C ARG A 71 19.40 2.54 20.16
N GLY A 72 19.27 1.29 20.55
CA GLY A 72 19.23 0.87 21.95
C GLY A 72 17.87 1.03 22.64
N VAL A 73 16.81 1.37 21.92
CA VAL A 73 15.44 1.43 22.47
C VAL A 73 14.96 0.01 22.74
N GLN A 74 14.56 -0.28 23.97
CA GLN A 74 13.91 -1.54 24.32
C GLN A 74 12.44 -1.48 23.93
N ARG A 75 11.97 -2.52 23.24
CA ARG A 75 10.62 -2.60 22.72
C ARG A 75 9.96 -3.94 23.02
N ARG A 76 8.63 -3.94 22.96
CA ARG A 76 7.78 -5.13 23.05
C ARG A 76 6.85 -5.17 21.86
N GLY A 77 6.58 -6.38 21.35
CA GLY A 77 5.68 -6.59 20.21
C GLY A 77 4.22 -6.30 20.51
N ALA A 78 3.77 -6.49 21.76
CA ALA A 78 2.40 -6.22 22.20
C ALA A 78 2.32 -6.01 23.71
N ILE A 79 1.16 -5.55 24.20
CA ILE A 79 0.82 -5.52 25.63
C ILE A 79 0.29 -6.92 26.00
N SER A 80 1.16 -7.90 25.98
CA SER A 80 0.85 -9.32 26.30
C SER A 80 2.07 -9.95 26.93
N ASP A 81 1.87 -10.91 27.85
CA ASP A 81 2.97 -11.65 28.44
C ASP A 81 3.66 -12.55 27.40
N ASN A 82 2.88 -13.13 26.47
CA ASN A 82 3.41 -13.92 25.35
C ASN A 82 3.69 -12.99 24.14
N THR A 83 4.73 -12.18 24.23
CA THR A 83 5.13 -11.28 23.14
C THR A 83 6.64 -11.28 22.97
N ILE A 84 7.11 -10.98 21.75
CA ILE A 84 8.54 -10.80 21.52
C ILE A 84 9.03 -9.49 22.12
N GLN A 85 10.31 -9.48 22.52
CA GLN A 85 10.99 -8.29 23.00
C GLN A 85 12.33 -8.16 22.27
N TRP A 86 12.71 -6.93 21.96
CA TRP A 86 13.99 -6.64 21.30
C TRP A 86 14.56 -5.30 21.74
N THR A 87 15.82 -5.10 21.41
CA THR A 87 16.48 -3.80 21.52
C THR A 87 16.85 -3.35 20.12
N SER A 88 16.46 -2.13 19.73
CA SER A 88 16.73 -1.61 18.38
C SER A 88 18.24 -1.61 18.08
N LYS A 89 18.61 -2.28 17.01
CA LYS A 89 20.01 -2.30 16.51
C LYS A 89 20.32 -1.02 15.73
N TYR A 90 19.32 -0.48 15.05
CA TYR A 90 19.44 0.67 14.16
C TYR A 90 18.54 1.81 14.59
N GLY A 91 19.01 3.04 14.40
CA GLY A 91 18.18 4.22 14.48
C GLY A 91 17.31 4.37 13.22
N SER A 92 16.15 5.00 13.35
CA SER A 92 15.21 5.16 12.25
C SER A 92 14.47 6.49 12.31
N VAL A 93 14.05 6.96 11.13
CA VAL A 93 13.06 8.04 10.98
C VAL A 93 11.78 7.40 10.46
N VAL A 94 10.67 7.66 11.14
CA VAL A 94 9.40 7.00 10.83
C VAL A 94 8.24 7.97 10.82
N THR A 95 7.20 7.64 10.07
CA THR A 95 5.90 8.31 10.10
C THR A 95 4.90 7.43 10.85
N ALA A 96 4.27 7.98 11.87
CA ALA A 96 3.23 7.30 12.61
C ALA A 96 1.84 7.63 12.03
N GLY A 97 0.95 6.65 12.02
CA GLY A 97 -0.47 6.87 11.82
C GLY A 97 -1.20 6.91 13.15
N TYR A 98 -2.07 7.92 13.33
CA TYR A 98 -2.84 8.17 14.55
C TYR A 98 -1.97 8.31 15.82
N ASP A 99 -0.70 8.62 15.68
CA ASP A 99 0.32 8.56 16.76
C ASP A 99 0.42 7.20 17.48
N ILE A 100 -0.11 6.13 16.89
CA ILE A 100 -0.18 4.79 17.49
C ILE A 100 0.83 3.85 16.88
N GLY A 101 0.94 3.81 15.54
CA GLY A 101 1.70 2.80 14.83
C GLY A 101 2.64 3.37 13.79
N THR A 102 3.79 2.71 13.61
CA THR A 102 4.73 3.02 12.54
C THR A 102 4.16 2.55 11.21
N CYS A 103 3.78 3.49 10.34
CA CYS A 103 3.28 3.19 9.00
C CYS A 103 4.39 3.07 7.98
N ASP A 104 5.32 4.02 8.01
CA ASP A 104 6.41 4.15 7.05
C ASP A 104 7.68 4.56 7.78
N GLY A 105 8.83 4.22 7.22
CA GLY A 105 10.09 4.69 7.76
C GLY A 105 11.30 4.17 7.02
N MET A 106 12.44 4.74 7.41
CA MET A 106 13.76 4.33 6.93
C MET A 106 14.71 4.26 8.11
N ASN A 107 15.53 3.21 8.16
CA ASN A 107 16.61 3.13 9.14
C ASN A 107 17.93 3.66 8.60
N GLU A 108 18.91 3.82 9.47
CA GLU A 108 20.22 4.35 9.14
C GLU A 108 21.07 3.47 8.21
N LYS A 109 20.60 2.27 7.87
CA LYS A 109 21.19 1.37 6.87
C LYS A 109 20.59 1.53 5.49
N GLY A 110 19.56 2.38 5.35
CA GLY A 110 18.83 2.59 4.11
C GLY A 110 17.75 1.56 3.86
N LEU A 111 17.41 0.70 4.85
CA LEU A 111 16.23 -0.15 4.75
C LEU A 111 14.99 0.72 4.95
N VAL A 112 14.10 0.70 3.98
CA VAL A 112 12.79 1.37 3.99
C VAL A 112 11.70 0.34 4.21
N ALA A 113 10.70 0.67 5.01
CA ALA A 113 9.55 -0.18 5.25
C ALA A 113 8.24 0.64 5.16
N ASN A 114 7.21 0.07 4.53
CA ASN A 114 5.92 0.72 4.29
C ASN A 114 4.77 -0.25 4.53
N LEU A 115 3.75 0.17 5.30
CA LEU A 115 2.48 -0.53 5.46
C LEU A 115 1.41 0.10 4.57
N LEU A 116 0.74 -0.72 3.75
CA LEU A 116 -0.38 -0.33 2.93
C LEU A 116 -1.60 -1.18 3.24
N PHE A 117 -2.78 -0.66 2.92
CA PHE A 117 -4.04 -1.39 3.11
C PHE A 117 -4.20 -2.50 2.06
N LEU A 118 -4.56 -3.70 2.53
CA LEU A 118 -4.91 -4.86 1.70
C LEU A 118 -6.13 -5.57 2.30
N THR A 119 -7.27 -5.46 1.65
CA THR A 119 -8.54 -6.06 2.16
C THR A 119 -8.44 -7.56 2.40
N GLU A 120 -7.64 -8.25 1.61
CA GLU A 120 -7.45 -9.70 1.65
C GLU A 120 -6.55 -10.17 2.80
N SER A 121 -5.87 -9.27 3.51
CA SER A 121 -5.03 -9.65 4.64
C SER A 121 -5.84 -10.32 5.75
N SER A 122 -5.35 -11.46 6.21
CA SER A 122 -5.95 -12.23 7.30
C SER A 122 -4.84 -12.96 8.07
N TYR A 123 -4.64 -12.55 9.31
CA TYR A 123 -3.53 -13.03 10.15
C TYR A 123 -3.92 -14.22 11.03
N PHE A 124 -5.23 -14.43 11.22
CA PHE A 124 -5.73 -15.46 12.12
C PHE A 124 -5.36 -16.86 11.65
N ARG A 125 -4.78 -17.65 12.56
CA ARG A 125 -4.51 -19.08 12.41
C ARG A 125 -5.03 -19.79 13.66
N PRO A 126 -5.88 -20.82 13.55
CA PRO A 126 -6.34 -21.59 14.70
C PRO A 126 -5.18 -22.16 15.51
N ASP A 127 -5.31 -22.17 16.84
CA ASP A 127 -4.35 -22.75 17.79
C ASP A 127 -2.91 -22.20 17.68
N ASP A 128 -2.76 -20.96 17.21
CA ASP A 128 -1.46 -20.29 17.08
C ASP A 128 -0.97 -19.74 18.42
N ASN A 129 -0.07 -20.46 19.07
CA ASN A 129 0.52 -20.12 20.36
C ASN A 129 1.84 -19.35 20.24
N ARG A 130 2.23 -18.91 19.03
CA ARG A 130 3.44 -18.10 18.83
C ARG A 130 3.33 -16.78 19.59
N PRO A 131 4.46 -16.18 20.00
CA PRO A 131 4.48 -14.84 20.59
C PRO A 131 3.77 -13.82 19.71
N VAL A 132 3.13 -12.84 20.33
CA VAL A 132 2.36 -11.80 19.63
C VAL A 132 3.27 -10.68 19.16
N MET A 133 3.04 -10.23 17.92
CA MET A 133 3.50 -8.99 17.34
C MET A 133 2.29 -8.14 16.94
N GLY A 134 2.11 -6.98 17.54
CA GLY A 134 1.07 -6.04 17.13
C GLY A 134 1.36 -5.48 15.73
N LEU A 135 0.34 -5.40 14.91
CA LEU A 135 0.45 -4.87 13.56
C LEU A 135 1.02 -3.44 13.53
N SER A 136 0.66 -2.61 14.53
CA SER A 136 1.13 -1.23 14.68
C SER A 136 2.63 -1.06 14.92
N ILE A 137 3.33 -2.12 15.33
CA ILE A 137 4.77 -2.08 15.61
C ILE A 137 5.59 -3.01 14.70
N TRP A 138 4.93 -3.75 13.82
CA TRP A 138 5.62 -4.68 12.90
C TRP A 138 6.63 -3.99 11.99
N THR A 139 6.27 -2.85 11.39
CA THR A 139 7.19 -2.02 10.58
C THR A 139 8.39 -1.57 11.41
N GLN A 140 8.16 -1.13 12.66
CA GLN A 140 9.23 -0.70 13.54
C GLN A 140 10.18 -1.85 13.91
N TYR A 141 9.64 -3.05 14.11
CA TYR A 141 10.45 -4.25 14.35
C TYR A 141 11.42 -4.51 13.20
N VAL A 142 10.95 -4.37 11.97
CA VAL A 142 11.76 -4.56 10.76
C VAL A 142 12.87 -3.50 10.69
N LEU A 143 12.53 -2.23 10.88
CA LEU A 143 13.49 -1.12 10.84
C LEU A 143 14.52 -1.20 11.97
N ASP A 144 14.12 -1.68 13.14
CA ASP A 144 15.01 -1.81 14.30
C ASP A 144 16.05 -2.95 14.16
N ASN A 145 15.73 -4.02 13.42
CA ASN A 145 16.48 -5.26 13.48
C ASN A 145 17.29 -5.59 12.24
N PHE A 146 16.89 -5.13 11.05
CA PHE A 146 17.49 -5.56 9.78
C PHE A 146 18.16 -4.42 9.03
N ALA A 147 19.28 -4.74 8.36
CA ALA A 147 19.98 -3.79 7.51
C ALA A 147 19.60 -3.94 6.03
N THR A 148 19.21 -5.16 5.61
CA THR A 148 18.91 -5.50 4.22
C THR A 148 17.59 -6.25 4.09
N VAL A 149 17.07 -6.31 2.87
CA VAL A 149 15.90 -7.12 2.52
C VAL A 149 16.15 -8.59 2.79
N ASP A 150 17.32 -9.11 2.38
CA ASP A 150 17.67 -10.52 2.55
C ASP A 150 17.68 -10.93 4.04
N GLU A 151 18.25 -10.10 4.92
CA GLU A 151 18.22 -10.33 6.37
C GLU A 151 16.78 -10.40 6.90
N ALA A 152 15.93 -9.48 6.47
CA ALA A 152 14.55 -9.42 6.90
C ALA A 152 13.75 -10.63 6.40
N VAL A 153 13.89 -11.00 5.13
CA VAL A 153 13.23 -12.17 4.54
C VAL A 153 13.68 -13.45 5.23
N ALA A 154 14.99 -13.64 5.45
CA ALA A 154 15.53 -14.83 6.11
C ALA A 154 15.01 -15.00 7.54
N GLU A 155 14.71 -13.93 8.26
CA GLU A 155 14.18 -14.01 9.63
C GLU A 155 12.66 -14.10 9.65
N LEU A 156 11.95 -13.27 8.88
CA LEU A 156 10.48 -13.23 8.89
C LEU A 156 9.86 -14.51 8.31
N SER A 157 10.53 -15.16 7.36
CA SER A 157 10.09 -16.46 6.81
C SER A 157 10.03 -17.59 7.84
N LYS A 158 10.71 -17.44 8.98
CA LYS A 158 10.66 -18.43 10.08
C LYS A 158 9.34 -18.35 10.86
N GLU A 159 8.55 -17.29 10.65
CA GLU A 159 7.29 -17.02 11.33
C GLU A 159 7.36 -17.22 12.86
N VAL A 160 8.37 -16.66 13.52
CA VAL A 160 8.61 -16.82 14.96
C VAL A 160 7.58 -16.12 15.86
N PHE A 161 6.73 -15.30 15.28
CA PHE A 161 5.60 -14.63 15.94
C PHE A 161 4.35 -14.68 15.06
N ARG A 162 3.21 -14.36 15.65
CA ARG A 162 1.94 -14.12 14.94
C ARG A 162 1.60 -12.63 15.00
N ILE A 163 0.95 -12.13 13.96
CA ILE A 163 0.46 -10.75 13.94
C ILE A 163 -0.89 -10.68 14.69
N ASP A 164 -1.03 -9.64 15.51
CA ASP A 164 -2.29 -9.24 16.14
C ASP A 164 -2.77 -7.93 15.51
N ASP A 165 -4.00 -7.94 15.03
CA ASP A 165 -4.61 -6.89 14.20
C ASP A 165 -5.82 -6.23 14.89
N PRO A 166 -5.60 -5.41 15.93
CA PRO A 166 -6.70 -4.69 16.56
C PRO A 166 -7.38 -3.74 15.57
N ASP A 167 -8.65 -3.47 15.79
CA ASP A 167 -9.38 -2.49 14.99
C ASP A 167 -8.71 -1.10 15.13
N LEU A 168 -8.72 -0.33 14.04
CA LEU A 168 -8.25 1.05 14.04
C LEU A 168 -9.13 1.94 14.95
N PRO A 169 -8.66 3.12 15.40
CA PRO A 169 -9.43 4.02 16.25
C PRO A 169 -10.79 4.41 15.67
N ASN A 170 -10.94 4.41 14.36
CA ASN A 170 -12.18 4.68 13.65
C ASN A 170 -13.09 3.44 13.48
N GLY A 171 -12.72 2.29 14.07
CA GLY A 171 -13.44 1.03 13.98
C GLY A 171 -13.26 0.25 12.66
N ALA A 172 -12.40 0.71 11.75
CA ALA A 172 -12.05 -0.05 10.56
C ALA A 172 -11.11 -1.20 10.91
N LYS A 173 -11.17 -2.28 10.14
CA LYS A 173 -10.21 -3.38 10.25
C LYS A 173 -8.84 -2.93 9.78
N SER A 174 -7.80 -3.29 10.53
CA SER A 174 -6.41 -3.02 10.19
C SER A 174 -5.84 -4.15 9.32
N THR A 175 -6.39 -4.30 8.11
CA THR A 175 -5.91 -5.27 7.14
C THR A 175 -4.81 -4.63 6.29
N LEU A 176 -3.56 -4.96 6.55
CA LEU A 176 -2.40 -4.31 5.94
C LEU A 176 -1.45 -5.37 5.37
N HIS A 177 -0.60 -4.97 4.43
CA HIS A 177 0.57 -5.72 3.98
C HIS A 177 1.81 -4.84 4.05
N LEU A 178 2.96 -5.46 4.21
CA LEU A 178 4.24 -4.79 4.39
C LEU A 178 5.07 -4.89 3.12
N SER A 179 5.71 -3.79 2.72
CA SER A 179 6.81 -3.83 1.77
C SER A 179 8.07 -3.27 2.39
N ILE A 180 9.21 -3.81 1.97
CA ILE A 180 10.54 -3.30 2.31
C ILE A 180 11.39 -3.13 1.05
N SER A 181 12.35 -2.23 1.11
CA SER A 181 13.40 -2.07 0.09
C SER A 181 14.67 -1.59 0.74
N ASP A 182 15.81 -1.89 0.15
CA ASP A 182 17.10 -1.48 0.69
C ASP A 182 17.98 -0.71 -0.32
N ALA A 183 19.15 -0.32 0.12
CA ALA A 183 20.07 0.48 -0.67
C ALA A 183 20.65 -0.27 -1.90
N SER A 184 20.53 -1.60 -1.97
CA SER A 184 20.90 -2.38 -3.16
C SER A 184 19.83 -2.34 -4.25
N GLY A 185 18.63 -1.81 -3.93
CA GLY A 185 17.45 -1.83 -4.78
C GLY A 185 16.67 -3.16 -4.70
N ASN A 186 17.09 -4.11 -3.82
CA ASN A 186 16.28 -5.27 -3.54
C ASN A 186 15.00 -4.87 -2.80
N SER A 187 13.96 -5.67 -2.92
CA SER A 187 12.62 -5.37 -2.40
C SER A 187 11.91 -6.65 -2.00
N ALA A 188 11.05 -6.57 -0.97
CA ALA A 188 10.17 -7.68 -0.65
C ALA A 188 8.79 -7.17 -0.21
N ILE A 189 7.76 -7.99 -0.46
CA ILE A 189 6.36 -7.75 -0.08
C ILE A 189 5.89 -8.94 0.74
N PHE A 190 5.28 -8.66 1.88
CA PHE A 190 4.81 -9.65 2.84
C PHE A 190 3.29 -9.52 2.97
N GLU A 191 2.58 -10.56 2.57
CA GLU A 191 1.12 -10.66 2.64
C GLU A 191 0.72 -11.83 3.53
N TYR A 192 -0.15 -11.60 4.51
CA TYR A 192 -0.79 -12.67 5.27
C TYR A 192 -2.12 -13.02 4.64
N LEU A 193 -2.22 -14.20 4.03
CA LEU A 193 -3.41 -14.67 3.32
C LEU A 193 -3.94 -15.94 3.99
N ASN A 194 -5.14 -15.86 4.56
CA ASN A 194 -5.73 -16.98 5.32
C ASN A 194 -4.79 -17.52 6.42
N GLY A 195 -4.13 -16.63 7.15
CA GLY A 195 -3.20 -16.95 8.23
C GLY A 195 -1.81 -17.41 7.77
N ASN A 196 -1.54 -17.49 6.48
CA ASN A 196 -0.23 -17.90 5.94
C ASN A 196 0.53 -16.69 5.42
N LEU A 197 1.81 -16.63 5.74
CA LEU A 197 2.72 -15.62 5.21
C LEU A 197 3.12 -15.99 3.77
N VAL A 198 2.87 -15.06 2.85
CA VAL A 198 3.35 -15.10 1.47
C VAL A 198 4.39 -14.00 1.30
N ILE A 199 5.55 -14.33 0.76
CA ILE A 199 6.65 -13.40 0.55
C ILE A 199 6.98 -13.37 -0.95
N HIS A 200 7.02 -12.16 -1.50
CA HIS A 200 7.53 -11.88 -2.84
C HIS A 200 8.81 -11.08 -2.66
N GLU A 201 9.91 -11.55 -3.23
CA GLU A 201 11.23 -10.94 -3.09
C GLU A 201 11.89 -10.80 -4.46
N GLY A 202 12.54 -9.69 -4.69
CA GLY A 202 13.32 -9.40 -5.88
C GLY A 202 13.33 -7.91 -6.23
N ARG A 203 14.30 -7.52 -7.06
CA ARG A 203 14.39 -6.14 -7.58
C ARG A 203 13.17 -5.73 -8.40
N GLU A 204 12.46 -6.69 -8.97
CA GLU A 204 11.21 -6.51 -9.72
C GLU A 204 10.02 -6.15 -8.82
N CYS A 205 10.11 -6.41 -7.50
CA CYS A 205 9.06 -6.05 -6.53
C CYS A 205 9.05 -4.55 -6.19
N GLN A 206 9.19 -3.68 -7.22
CA GLN A 206 9.32 -2.23 -7.06
C GLN A 206 8.02 -1.53 -6.70
N VAL A 207 6.87 -2.10 -7.02
CA VAL A 207 5.57 -1.45 -6.85
C VAL A 207 4.68 -2.28 -5.93
N MET A 208 4.01 -1.62 -5.00
CA MET A 208 2.94 -2.20 -4.20
C MET A 208 1.80 -1.18 -4.10
N THR A 209 0.56 -1.63 -4.28
CA THR A 209 -0.62 -0.78 -4.09
C THR A 209 -1.54 -1.40 -3.03
N ASN A 210 -2.84 -1.49 -3.27
CA ASN A 210 -3.79 -2.12 -2.36
C ASN A 210 -4.32 -3.43 -2.97
N SER A 211 -5.61 -3.75 -2.75
CA SER A 211 -6.27 -4.92 -3.36
C SER A 211 -6.27 -4.89 -4.89
N PRO A 212 -6.16 -6.03 -5.55
CA PRO A 212 -6.08 -7.38 -4.98
C PRO A 212 -4.67 -7.76 -4.50
N THR A 213 -4.49 -9.01 -4.06
CA THR A 213 -3.18 -9.56 -3.68
C THR A 213 -2.12 -9.37 -4.75
N TYR A 214 -0.86 -9.36 -4.37
CA TYR A 214 0.27 -9.05 -5.25
C TYR A 214 0.32 -9.96 -6.50
N ASP A 215 0.11 -11.27 -6.35
CA ASP A 215 0.05 -12.21 -7.48
C ASP A 215 -0.98 -11.82 -8.54
N LYS A 216 -2.17 -11.38 -8.09
CA LYS A 216 -3.23 -10.95 -8.99
C LYS A 216 -2.90 -9.63 -9.66
N GLN A 217 -2.19 -8.74 -8.96
CA GLN A 217 -1.71 -7.49 -9.55
C GLN A 217 -0.66 -7.75 -10.62
N LEU A 218 0.26 -8.68 -10.41
CA LEU A 218 1.22 -9.13 -11.42
C LEU A 218 0.51 -9.69 -12.66
N THR A 219 -0.48 -10.57 -12.47
CA THR A 219 -1.27 -11.13 -13.58
C THR A 219 -1.99 -10.05 -14.39
N LEU A 220 -2.57 -9.05 -13.72
CA LEU A 220 -3.21 -7.92 -14.40
C LEU A 220 -2.20 -7.04 -15.12
N ASN A 221 -1.02 -6.84 -14.55
CA ASN A 221 0.06 -6.10 -15.18
C ASN A 221 0.53 -6.78 -16.46
N ASP A 222 0.74 -8.10 -16.43
CA ASP A 222 1.10 -8.90 -17.60
C ASP A 222 0.07 -8.79 -18.72
N TYR A 223 -1.23 -8.84 -18.38
CA TYR A 223 -2.31 -8.63 -19.33
C TYR A 223 -2.20 -7.26 -20.02
N TRP A 224 -2.01 -6.19 -19.26
CA TRP A 224 -1.88 -4.84 -19.81
C TRP A 224 -0.62 -4.66 -20.66
N GLN A 225 0.49 -5.27 -20.29
CA GLN A 225 1.70 -5.28 -21.11
C GLN A 225 1.47 -5.95 -22.48
N GLN A 226 0.70 -7.04 -22.52
CA GLN A 226 0.40 -7.75 -23.78
C GLN A 226 -0.53 -6.97 -24.70
N ILE A 227 -1.54 -6.24 -24.17
CA ILE A 227 -2.55 -5.55 -24.99
C ILE A 227 -2.17 -4.13 -25.38
N GLY A 228 -1.36 -3.44 -24.59
CA GLY A 228 -1.13 -2.01 -24.78
C GLY A 228 0.33 -1.60 -24.69
N GLY A 229 1.06 -2.16 -23.74
CA GLY A 229 2.45 -1.79 -23.50
C GLY A 229 2.63 -0.27 -23.45
N LEU A 230 3.41 0.29 -24.36
CA LEU A 230 3.67 1.71 -24.49
C LEU A 230 2.49 2.54 -25.03
N VAL A 231 1.44 1.88 -25.58
CA VAL A 231 0.37 2.55 -26.32
C VAL A 231 -0.85 2.83 -25.42
N MET A 232 -1.14 1.97 -24.46
CA MET A 232 -2.33 2.09 -23.63
C MET A 232 -2.09 1.61 -22.20
N LEU A 233 -2.45 2.46 -21.23
CA LEU A 233 -2.44 2.14 -19.80
C LEU A 233 -3.85 2.31 -19.21
N PRO A 234 -4.19 1.53 -18.16
CA PRO A 234 -5.48 1.66 -17.51
C PRO A 234 -5.61 3.02 -16.80
N GLY A 235 -6.78 3.67 -16.91
CA GLY A 235 -6.99 5.07 -16.51
C GLY A 235 -7.71 5.31 -15.19
N THR A 236 -8.17 4.24 -14.49
CA THR A 236 -8.94 4.45 -13.25
C THR A 236 -8.04 4.65 -12.02
N ASN A 237 -8.64 5.03 -10.89
CA ASN A 237 -7.97 5.15 -9.59
C ASN A 237 -7.92 3.83 -8.81
N ARG A 238 -8.44 2.73 -9.37
CA ARG A 238 -8.36 1.41 -8.73
C ARG A 238 -6.92 1.00 -8.48
N ALA A 239 -6.70 0.25 -7.40
CA ALA A 239 -5.36 -0.16 -6.98
C ALA A 239 -4.61 -0.94 -8.07
N SER A 240 -5.29 -1.89 -8.75
CA SER A 240 -4.72 -2.64 -9.87
C SER A 240 -4.29 -1.75 -11.04
N ASP A 241 -5.08 -0.73 -11.39
CA ASP A 241 -4.76 0.19 -12.47
C ASP A 241 -3.59 1.12 -12.10
N ARG A 242 -3.54 1.55 -10.83
CA ARG A 242 -2.40 2.31 -10.30
C ARG A 242 -1.13 1.47 -10.28
N PHE A 243 -1.23 0.19 -9.91
CA PHE A 243 -0.12 -0.76 -9.96
C PHE A 243 0.47 -0.85 -11.37
N VAL A 244 -0.37 -1.06 -12.38
CA VAL A 244 0.07 -1.15 -13.79
C VAL A 244 0.77 0.13 -14.23
N ARG A 245 0.18 1.31 -13.95
CA ARG A 245 0.82 2.58 -14.32
C ARG A 245 2.15 2.80 -13.59
N ALA A 246 2.19 2.55 -12.29
CA ALA A 246 3.41 2.70 -11.51
C ALA A 246 4.51 1.74 -11.99
N SER A 247 4.17 0.47 -12.26
CA SER A 247 5.09 -0.52 -12.80
C SER A 247 5.63 -0.11 -14.17
N PHE A 248 4.76 0.40 -15.05
CA PHE A 248 5.17 0.91 -16.36
C PHE A 248 6.19 2.04 -16.23
N TYR A 249 5.92 3.04 -15.39
CA TYR A 249 6.82 4.17 -15.20
C TYR A 249 8.10 3.79 -14.46
N CYS A 250 8.05 2.88 -13.50
CA CYS A 250 9.26 2.35 -12.86
C CYS A 250 10.16 1.67 -13.89
N LEU A 251 9.62 0.80 -14.74
CA LEU A 251 10.40 0.16 -15.81
C LEU A 251 10.95 1.16 -16.83
N LEU A 252 10.15 2.17 -17.22
CA LEU A 252 10.56 3.15 -18.23
C LEU A 252 11.72 4.04 -17.76
N TYR A 253 11.80 4.32 -16.47
CA TYR A 253 12.77 5.27 -15.91
C TYR A 253 13.85 4.60 -15.05
N THR A 254 13.92 3.26 -15.00
CA THR A 254 15.03 2.57 -14.36
C THR A 254 16.28 2.58 -15.26
N SER A 255 17.46 2.64 -14.65
CA SER A 255 18.73 2.65 -15.38
C SER A 255 18.98 1.40 -16.23
N ASP A 256 18.30 0.29 -15.91
CA ASP A 256 18.45 -0.99 -16.62
C ASP A 256 17.57 -1.07 -17.88
N ALA A 257 16.74 -0.06 -18.16
CA ALA A 257 15.83 0.02 -19.31
C ALA A 257 16.38 0.90 -20.46
N ALA A 258 17.60 1.39 -20.36
CA ALA A 258 18.24 2.26 -21.35
C ALA A 258 19.22 1.50 -22.27
#